data_68ed0949c3901d08b2d2c5a01e297e2f
#
_entry.id   68ed0949c3901d08b2d2c5a01e297e2f
#
_cell.length_a   1.000
_cell.length_b   1.000
_cell.length_c   1.000
_cell.angle_alpha   90.00
_cell.angle_beta   90.00
_cell.angle_gamma   90.00
#
_symmetry.space_group_name_H-M   'P 1'
#
loop_
_entity.id
_entity.type
_entity.pdbx_description
1 polymer ?
#
loop_
_entity_poly.entity_id
_entity_poly.type
_entity_poly.pdbx_seq_one_letter_code
_entity_poly.pdbx_strand_id
1 'polypeptide(L)'
;MRKLILALILGIATANGATAQTRSDLRDSLSAAVQVLAFHPDSLELRMKKAAWNIELEQWRYAQEEYDFVLRCDEKNIAALFYRAYVNERQGRYKFARLDYENLLRIVPGHFEAMLGLALLNQKDNRPTEAFNQINTLVAQHPNNAVAYAARGGIEVERKMYTPAEYDFTRAIELDPKNSDYRLNRANVRLLAGRKKEAREDLDAMVGFGVPRANLIEWYKKCR
;
A
#
# COMPACT_ATOMS: atom_id res chain seq x y z
N MET A 1 13.13 -0.50 1.56
CA MET A 1 12.08 0.00 2.45
C MET A 1 10.83 0.52 1.73
N ARG A 2 10.94 1.41 0.72
CA ARG A 2 9.77 1.94 -0.02
C ARG A 2 8.83 0.90 -0.64
N LYS A 3 9.32 -0.29 -1.01
CA LYS A 3 8.48 -1.34 -1.63
C LYS A 3 7.63 -2.16 -0.64
N LEU A 4 8.03 -2.24 0.64
CA LEU A 4 7.33 -3.05 1.65
C LEU A 4 6.06 -2.38 2.18
N ILE A 5 6.05 -1.06 2.35
CA ILE A 5 4.88 -0.33 2.86
C ILE A 5 3.75 -0.30 1.81
N LEU A 6 4.07 -0.20 0.52
CA LEU A 6 3.07 -0.19 -0.55
C LEU A 6 2.39 -1.56 -0.76
N ALA A 7 3.09 -2.66 -0.52
CA ALA A 7 2.53 -4.01 -0.64
C ALA A 7 1.43 -4.30 0.41
N LEU A 8 1.49 -3.63 1.56
CA LEU A 8 0.51 -3.78 2.64
C LEU A 8 -0.87 -3.16 2.32
N ILE A 9 -0.93 -2.15 1.43
CA ILE A 9 -2.17 -1.39 1.22
C ILE A 9 -3.14 -2.09 0.26
N LEU A 10 -2.65 -2.87 -0.68
CA LEU A 10 -3.48 -3.31 -1.80
C LEU A 10 -3.88 -4.79 -1.78
N GLY A 11 -3.35 -5.61 -0.83
CA GLY A 11 -3.53 -7.05 -0.95
C GLY A 11 -3.05 -7.61 -2.30
N ILE A 12 -2.41 -6.77 -3.12
CA ILE A 12 -1.72 -7.18 -4.33
C ILE A 12 -0.51 -7.93 -3.82
N ALA A 13 -0.67 -9.25 -3.68
CA ALA A 13 0.47 -10.12 -3.55
C ALA A 13 1.45 -9.66 -4.62
N THR A 14 2.62 -9.19 -4.20
CA THR A 14 3.78 -9.14 -5.07
C THR A 14 4.18 -10.59 -5.30
N ALA A 15 3.30 -11.32 -6.01
CA ALA A 15 3.69 -12.51 -6.71
C ALA A 15 4.69 -12.03 -7.76
N ASN A 16 5.96 -12.05 -7.39
CA ASN A 16 7.03 -12.20 -8.35
C ASN A 16 6.74 -13.51 -9.09
N GLY A 17 5.99 -13.42 -10.16
CA GLY A 17 5.59 -14.56 -10.98
C GLY A 17 4.13 -14.55 -11.40
N ALA A 18 3.56 -13.41 -11.80
CA ALA A 18 2.51 -13.51 -12.80
C ALA A 18 3.15 -14.26 -13.97
N THR A 19 2.82 -15.53 -14.12
CA THR A 19 3.35 -16.37 -15.19
C THR A 19 3.03 -15.68 -16.52
N ALA A 20 3.81 -15.91 -17.57
CA ALA A 20 3.52 -15.38 -18.91
C ALA A 20 2.07 -15.69 -19.33
N GLN A 21 1.51 -16.80 -18.86
CA GLN A 21 0.12 -17.22 -19.02
C GLN A 21 -0.87 -16.22 -18.40
N THR A 22 -0.68 -15.81 -17.13
CA THR A 22 -1.58 -14.85 -16.47
C THR A 22 -1.62 -13.49 -17.18
N ARG A 23 -0.48 -13.03 -17.71
CA ARG A 23 -0.43 -11.80 -18.50
C ARG A 23 -1.12 -11.94 -19.86
N SER A 24 -1.09 -13.14 -20.48
CA SER A 24 -1.86 -13.43 -21.69
C SER A 24 -3.35 -13.36 -21.40
N ASP A 25 -3.81 -14.04 -20.35
CA ASP A 25 -5.23 -14.09 -19.95
C ASP A 25 -5.79 -12.69 -19.67
N LEU A 26 -4.98 -11.80 -19.05
CA LEU A 26 -5.37 -10.40 -18.83
C LEU A 26 -5.51 -9.62 -20.15
N ARG A 27 -4.63 -9.85 -21.13
CA ARG A 27 -4.73 -9.20 -22.44
C ARG A 27 -5.94 -9.69 -23.23
N ASP A 28 -6.25 -10.97 -23.14
CA ASP A 28 -7.43 -11.56 -23.78
C ASP A 28 -8.71 -10.98 -23.16
N SER A 29 -8.74 -10.85 -21.83
CA SER A 29 -9.83 -10.18 -21.10
C SER A 29 -10.00 -8.72 -21.54
N LEU A 30 -8.88 -7.98 -21.69
CA LEU A 30 -8.92 -6.60 -22.18
C LEU A 30 -9.46 -6.52 -23.61
N SER A 31 -9.04 -7.43 -24.50
CA SER A 31 -9.52 -7.48 -25.89
C SER A 31 -11.02 -7.74 -25.93
N ALA A 32 -11.51 -8.73 -25.17
CA ALA A 32 -12.94 -9.02 -25.06
C ALA A 32 -13.73 -7.83 -24.52
N ALA A 33 -13.21 -7.16 -23.48
CA ALA A 33 -13.86 -5.98 -22.91
C ALA A 33 -13.98 -4.83 -23.92
N VAL A 34 -12.96 -4.62 -24.75
CA VAL A 34 -13.01 -3.58 -25.80
C VAL A 34 -14.13 -3.88 -26.81
N GLN A 35 -14.30 -5.14 -27.22
CA GLN A 35 -15.39 -5.54 -28.12
C GLN A 35 -16.76 -5.30 -27.50
N VAL A 36 -16.96 -5.69 -26.23
CA VAL A 36 -18.24 -5.48 -25.53
C VAL A 36 -18.52 -3.99 -25.35
N LEU A 37 -17.52 -3.18 -24.99
CA LEU A 37 -17.65 -1.73 -24.82
C LEU A 37 -17.96 -0.99 -26.14
N ALA A 38 -17.67 -1.58 -27.30
CA ALA A 38 -18.09 -1.01 -28.58
C ALA A 38 -19.61 -0.99 -28.75
N PHE A 39 -20.34 -1.93 -28.12
CA PHE A 39 -21.79 -2.04 -28.15
C PHE A 39 -22.45 -1.46 -26.87
N HIS A 40 -21.73 -1.44 -25.75
CA HIS A 40 -22.18 -0.96 -24.45
C HIS A 40 -21.17 0.03 -23.86
N PRO A 41 -20.99 1.21 -24.47
CA PRO A 41 -19.92 2.14 -24.12
C PRO A 41 -20.07 2.77 -22.73
N ASP A 42 -21.24 2.73 -22.13
CA ASP A 42 -21.63 3.26 -20.84
C ASP A 42 -21.60 2.25 -19.69
N SER A 43 -21.15 1.01 -19.96
CA SER A 43 -21.01 -0.03 -18.92
C SER A 43 -19.90 0.33 -17.92
N LEU A 44 -20.26 1.02 -16.83
CA LEU A 44 -19.32 1.44 -15.79
C LEU A 44 -18.63 0.25 -15.11
N GLU A 45 -19.36 -0.85 -14.89
CA GLU A 45 -18.78 -2.07 -14.30
C GLU A 45 -17.69 -2.66 -15.17
N LEU A 46 -17.89 -2.76 -16.48
CA LEU A 46 -16.89 -3.30 -17.39
C LEU A 46 -15.67 -2.38 -17.52
N ARG A 47 -15.89 -1.06 -17.48
CA ARG A 47 -14.80 -0.08 -17.45
C ARG A 47 -13.95 -0.19 -16.18
N MET A 48 -14.59 -0.39 -15.02
CA MET A 48 -13.87 -0.63 -13.75
C MET A 48 -13.02 -1.90 -13.81
N LYS A 49 -13.56 -3.00 -14.36
CA LYS A 49 -12.80 -4.24 -14.57
C LYS A 49 -11.62 -4.04 -15.53
N LYS A 50 -11.87 -3.36 -16.66
CA LYS A 50 -10.83 -3.04 -17.64
C LYS A 50 -9.73 -2.18 -17.02
N ALA A 51 -10.07 -1.19 -16.20
CA ALA A 51 -9.11 -0.37 -15.48
C ALA A 51 -8.26 -1.20 -14.51
N ALA A 52 -8.87 -2.14 -13.77
CA ALA A 52 -8.14 -3.04 -12.87
C ALA A 52 -7.15 -3.93 -13.63
N TRP A 53 -7.53 -4.52 -14.74
CA TRP A 53 -6.60 -5.31 -15.59
C TRP A 53 -5.46 -4.45 -16.15
N ASN A 54 -5.72 -3.19 -16.51
CA ASN A 54 -4.67 -2.26 -16.93
C ASN A 54 -3.69 -1.95 -15.78
N ILE A 55 -4.17 -1.86 -14.53
CA ILE A 55 -3.30 -1.73 -13.34
C ILE A 55 -2.37 -2.94 -13.21
N GLU A 56 -2.91 -4.15 -13.33
CA GLU A 56 -2.15 -5.40 -13.25
C GLU A 56 -1.06 -5.50 -14.33
N LEU A 57 -1.34 -4.95 -15.50
CA LEU A 57 -0.40 -4.88 -16.62
C LEU A 57 0.52 -3.65 -16.56
N GLU A 58 0.43 -2.84 -15.51
CA GLU A 58 1.16 -1.56 -15.34
C GLU A 58 0.89 -0.54 -16.47
N GLN A 59 -0.26 -0.65 -17.12
CA GLN A 59 -0.73 0.25 -18.18
C GLN A 59 -1.45 1.45 -17.59
N TRP A 60 -0.75 2.23 -16.79
CA TRP A 60 -1.29 3.28 -15.92
C TRP A 60 -2.16 4.30 -16.65
N ARG A 61 -1.77 4.71 -17.87
CA ARG A 61 -2.52 5.67 -18.67
C ARG A 61 -3.89 5.13 -19.07
N TYR A 62 -3.95 3.88 -19.54
CA TYR A 62 -5.23 3.26 -19.92
C TYR A 62 -6.13 3.04 -18.72
N ALA A 63 -5.57 2.64 -17.57
CA ALA A 63 -6.34 2.54 -16.33
C ALA A 63 -6.94 3.90 -15.93
N GLN A 64 -6.17 4.98 -16.02
CA GLN A 64 -6.63 6.33 -15.73
C GLN A 64 -7.78 6.75 -16.63
N GLU A 65 -7.67 6.55 -17.94
CA GLU A 65 -8.70 6.91 -18.93
C GLU A 65 -10.06 6.27 -18.61
N GLU A 66 -10.06 5.01 -18.16
CA GLU A 66 -11.29 4.33 -17.75
C GLU A 66 -11.87 4.90 -16.44
N TYR A 67 -11.03 5.16 -15.42
CA TYR A 67 -11.52 5.80 -14.20
C TYR A 67 -11.99 7.24 -14.43
N ASP A 68 -11.36 7.98 -15.33
CA ASP A 68 -11.80 9.30 -15.75
C ASP A 68 -13.19 9.25 -16.40
N PHE A 69 -13.47 8.22 -17.20
CA PHE A 69 -14.80 8.01 -17.77
C PHE A 69 -15.83 7.70 -16.67
N VAL A 70 -15.52 6.74 -15.79
CA VAL A 70 -16.42 6.38 -14.70
C VAL A 70 -16.77 7.60 -13.85
N LEU A 71 -15.79 8.43 -13.50
CA LEU A 71 -15.99 9.61 -12.66
C LEU A 71 -16.66 10.79 -13.38
N ARG A 72 -16.70 10.79 -14.70
CA ARG A 72 -17.59 11.72 -15.46
C ARG A 72 -19.05 11.31 -15.39
N CYS A 73 -19.34 10.01 -15.29
CA CYS A 73 -20.71 9.49 -15.19
C CYS A 73 -21.19 9.44 -13.73
N ASP A 74 -20.30 9.11 -12.80
CA ASP A 74 -20.56 9.01 -11.36
C ASP A 74 -19.38 9.62 -10.58
N GLU A 75 -19.45 10.92 -10.34
CA GLU A 75 -18.39 11.70 -9.66
C GLU A 75 -18.14 11.26 -8.22
N LYS A 76 -19.08 10.52 -7.61
CA LYS A 76 -19.01 10.02 -6.23
C LYS A 76 -18.62 8.55 -6.15
N ASN A 77 -18.21 7.94 -7.25
CA ASN A 77 -17.81 6.55 -7.25
C ASN A 77 -16.54 6.34 -6.40
N ILE A 78 -16.74 5.79 -5.21
CA ILE A 78 -15.70 5.61 -4.19
C ILE A 78 -14.52 4.78 -4.73
N ALA A 79 -14.82 3.66 -5.41
CA ALA A 79 -13.80 2.78 -5.96
C ALA A 79 -13.00 3.46 -7.07
N ALA A 80 -13.68 4.18 -7.97
CA ALA A 80 -13.01 4.91 -9.04
C ALA A 80 -12.10 6.03 -8.51
N LEU A 81 -12.54 6.80 -7.50
CA LEU A 81 -11.72 7.81 -6.83
C LEU A 81 -10.47 7.17 -6.20
N PHE A 82 -10.65 6.07 -5.45
CA PHE A 82 -9.54 5.38 -4.79
C PHE A 82 -8.51 4.87 -5.79
N TYR A 83 -8.94 4.13 -6.80
CA TYR A 83 -8.02 3.52 -7.76
C TYR A 83 -7.43 4.55 -8.72
N ARG A 84 -8.15 5.64 -9.07
CA ARG A 84 -7.55 6.73 -9.85
C ARG A 84 -6.48 7.48 -9.04
N ALA A 85 -6.69 7.69 -7.75
CA ALA A 85 -5.66 8.23 -6.87
C ALA A 85 -4.39 7.36 -6.89
N TYR A 86 -4.55 6.04 -6.74
CA TYR A 86 -3.45 5.09 -6.84
C TYR A 86 -2.72 5.16 -8.20
N VAL A 87 -3.46 5.16 -9.30
CA VAL A 87 -2.89 5.28 -10.66
C VAL A 87 -2.14 6.60 -10.82
N ASN A 88 -2.71 7.73 -10.38
CA ASN A 88 -2.05 9.03 -10.38
C ASN A 88 -0.76 9.02 -9.55
N GLU A 89 -0.76 8.35 -8.40
CA GLU A 89 0.43 8.19 -7.56
C GLU A 89 1.53 7.40 -8.29
N ARG A 90 1.17 6.29 -8.97
CA ARG A 90 2.11 5.47 -9.76
C ARG A 90 2.74 6.25 -10.91
N GLN A 91 2.00 7.20 -11.47
CA GLN A 91 2.48 8.11 -12.52
C GLN A 91 3.27 9.33 -11.97
N GLY A 92 3.42 9.48 -10.65
CA GLY A 92 4.05 10.64 -10.03
C GLY A 92 3.18 11.90 -10.02
N ARG A 93 1.89 11.77 -10.36
CA ARG A 93 0.93 12.89 -10.42
C ARG A 93 0.30 13.15 -9.04
N TYR A 94 1.15 13.44 -8.05
CA TYR A 94 0.77 13.48 -6.62
C TYR A 94 -0.33 14.49 -6.30
N LYS A 95 -0.40 15.63 -7.01
CA LYS A 95 -1.48 16.61 -6.80
C LYS A 95 -2.85 16.04 -7.14
N PHE A 96 -2.94 15.29 -8.23
CA PHE A 96 -4.20 14.65 -8.66
C PHE A 96 -4.57 13.48 -7.75
N ALA A 97 -3.59 12.66 -7.37
CA ALA A 97 -3.81 11.58 -6.41
C ALA A 97 -4.36 12.10 -5.07
N ARG A 98 -3.79 13.20 -4.56
CA ARG A 98 -4.27 13.84 -3.33
C ARG A 98 -5.70 14.32 -3.45
N LEU A 99 -6.04 15.00 -4.56
CA LEU A 99 -7.40 15.48 -4.81
C LEU A 99 -8.42 14.34 -4.80
N ASP A 100 -8.09 13.22 -5.42
CA ASP A 100 -8.97 12.06 -5.46
C ASP A 100 -9.18 11.44 -4.06
N TYR A 101 -8.10 11.28 -3.26
CA TYR A 101 -8.23 10.82 -1.87
C TYR A 101 -9.04 11.80 -1.01
N GLU A 102 -8.82 13.11 -1.16
CA GLU A 102 -9.57 14.14 -0.43
C GLU A 102 -11.04 14.16 -0.84
N ASN A 103 -11.34 13.96 -2.13
CA ASN A 103 -12.72 13.84 -2.61
C ASN A 103 -13.40 12.61 -2.01
N LEU A 104 -12.73 11.47 -2.01
CA LEU A 104 -13.24 10.25 -1.39
C LEU A 104 -13.51 10.47 0.09
N LEU A 105 -12.58 11.07 0.83
CA LEU A 105 -12.73 11.33 2.27
C LEU A 105 -13.82 12.37 2.60
N ARG A 106 -14.19 13.25 1.67
CA ARG A 106 -15.37 14.11 1.81
C ARG A 106 -16.69 13.32 1.73
N ILE A 107 -16.70 12.23 0.97
CA ILE A 107 -17.88 11.35 0.82
C ILE A 107 -17.92 10.34 1.97
N VAL A 108 -16.77 9.76 2.33
CA VAL A 108 -16.61 8.75 3.39
C VAL A 108 -15.47 9.15 4.32
N PRO A 109 -15.70 10.00 5.34
CA PRO A 109 -14.64 10.59 6.18
C PRO A 109 -13.76 9.59 6.92
N GLY A 110 -14.25 8.39 7.21
CA GLY A 110 -13.49 7.35 7.93
C GLY A 110 -12.94 6.23 7.03
N HIS A 111 -12.86 6.44 5.72
CA HIS A 111 -12.37 5.40 4.81
C HIS A 111 -10.89 5.11 5.05
N PHE A 112 -10.60 3.97 5.66
CA PHE A 112 -9.27 3.60 6.15
C PHE A 112 -8.21 3.66 5.06
N GLU A 113 -8.46 3.00 3.92
CA GLU A 113 -7.50 2.91 2.83
C GLU A 113 -7.19 4.27 2.19
N ALA A 114 -8.18 5.15 2.12
CA ALA A 114 -7.97 6.50 1.59
C ALA A 114 -7.19 7.39 2.56
N MET A 115 -7.46 7.29 3.87
CA MET A 115 -6.69 7.99 4.89
C MET A 115 -5.23 7.53 4.89
N LEU A 116 -5.02 6.22 4.83
CA LEU A 116 -3.69 5.62 4.76
C LEU A 116 -2.97 6.04 3.46
N GLY A 117 -3.64 5.92 2.32
CA GLY A 117 -3.12 6.32 1.02
C GLY A 117 -2.69 7.79 0.99
N LEU A 118 -3.52 8.68 1.52
CA LEU A 118 -3.23 10.12 1.60
C LEU A 118 -2.03 10.43 2.51
N ALA A 119 -1.90 9.75 3.66
CA ALA A 119 -0.76 9.92 4.56
C ALA A 119 0.55 9.49 3.88
N LEU A 120 0.56 8.30 3.26
CA LEU A 120 1.72 7.77 2.56
C LEU A 120 2.07 8.58 1.29
N LEU A 121 1.07 9.06 0.57
CA LEU A 121 1.25 9.97 -0.56
C LEU A 121 1.95 11.26 -0.13
N ASN A 122 1.53 11.87 0.97
CA ASN A 122 2.16 13.09 1.48
C ASN A 122 3.60 12.84 1.95
N GLN A 123 3.88 11.69 2.56
CA GLN A 123 5.26 11.29 2.88
C GLN A 123 6.12 11.20 1.61
N LYS A 124 5.58 10.59 0.55
CA LYS A 124 6.26 10.43 -0.75
C LYS A 124 6.45 11.75 -1.51
N ASP A 125 5.48 12.67 -1.38
CA ASP A 125 5.49 14.00 -1.98
C ASP A 125 6.29 15.02 -1.15
N ASN A 126 7.12 14.55 -0.22
CA ASN A 126 7.96 15.37 0.66
C ASN A 126 7.17 16.41 1.50
N ARG A 127 6.02 15.98 2.01
CA ARG A 127 5.16 16.73 2.92
C ARG A 127 5.08 16.02 4.29
N PRO A 128 6.20 15.96 5.03
CA PRO A 128 6.32 15.07 6.20
C PRO A 128 5.43 15.50 7.38
N THR A 129 5.10 16.78 7.50
CA THR A 129 4.23 17.26 8.57
C THR A 129 2.80 16.82 8.36
N GLU A 130 2.28 16.99 7.15
CA GLU A 130 0.94 16.55 6.79
C GLU A 130 0.81 15.02 6.88
N ALA A 131 1.81 14.29 6.37
CA ALA A 131 1.87 12.85 6.49
C ALA A 131 1.77 12.38 7.94
N PHE A 132 2.57 13.00 8.83
CA PHE A 132 2.60 12.63 10.25
C PHE A 132 1.29 12.96 10.97
N ASN A 133 0.68 14.10 10.69
CA ASN A 133 -0.61 14.45 11.26
C ASN A 133 -1.72 13.50 10.82
N GLN A 134 -1.75 13.17 9.53
CA GLN A 134 -2.75 12.26 8.97
C GLN A 134 -2.61 10.84 9.50
N ILE A 135 -1.37 10.32 9.60
CA ILE A 135 -1.18 8.96 10.12
C ILE A 135 -1.50 8.87 11.62
N ASN A 136 -1.26 9.92 12.40
CA ASN A 136 -1.70 9.98 13.79
C ASN A 136 -3.22 9.95 13.91
N THR A 137 -3.91 10.70 13.04
CA THR A 137 -5.39 10.67 12.99
C THR A 137 -5.89 9.27 12.62
N LEU A 138 -5.26 8.60 11.65
CA LEU A 138 -5.61 7.24 11.26
C LEU A 138 -5.48 6.27 12.45
N VAL A 139 -4.35 6.28 13.17
CA VAL A 139 -4.14 5.41 14.33
C VAL A 139 -5.15 5.70 15.44
N ALA A 140 -5.48 6.98 15.69
CA ALA A 140 -6.46 7.36 16.68
C ALA A 140 -7.88 6.87 16.34
N GLN A 141 -8.25 6.87 15.06
CA GLN A 141 -9.55 6.38 14.60
C GLN A 141 -9.61 4.84 14.49
N HIS A 142 -8.47 4.18 14.32
CA HIS A 142 -8.37 2.73 14.14
C HIS A 142 -7.38 2.08 15.13
N PRO A 143 -7.63 2.18 16.47
CA PRO A 143 -6.68 1.76 17.50
C PRO A 143 -6.42 0.25 17.58
N ASN A 144 -7.24 -0.56 16.91
CA ASN A 144 -7.09 -2.01 16.82
C ASN A 144 -6.61 -2.49 15.44
N ASN A 145 -6.08 -1.59 14.60
CA ASN A 145 -5.62 -1.94 13.27
C ASN A 145 -4.10 -2.01 13.21
N ALA A 146 -3.55 -3.21 13.01
CA ALA A 146 -2.11 -3.45 12.94
C ALA A 146 -1.43 -2.65 11.80
N VAL A 147 -2.12 -2.50 10.65
CA VAL A 147 -1.59 -1.77 9.49
C VAL A 147 -1.42 -0.29 9.80
N ALA A 148 -2.33 0.32 10.58
CA ALA A 148 -2.23 1.72 10.97
C ALA A 148 -0.96 1.99 11.79
N TYR A 149 -0.69 1.15 12.81
CA TYR A 149 0.54 1.24 13.59
C TYR A 149 1.78 0.98 12.75
N ALA A 150 1.79 -0.07 11.93
CA ALA A 150 2.92 -0.37 11.07
C ALA A 150 3.24 0.76 10.08
N ALA A 151 2.22 1.41 9.53
CA ALA A 151 2.38 2.55 8.63
C ALA A 151 2.95 3.78 9.36
N ARG A 152 2.46 4.08 10.59
CA ARG A 152 3.02 5.16 11.42
C ARG A 152 4.46 4.87 11.79
N GLY A 153 4.77 3.66 12.24
CA GLY A 153 6.14 3.23 12.51
C GLY A 153 7.06 3.41 11.31
N GLY A 154 6.59 3.13 10.09
CA GLY A 154 7.33 3.38 8.86
C GLY A 154 7.65 4.87 8.63
N ILE A 155 6.68 5.76 8.82
CA ILE A 155 6.88 7.22 8.74
C ILE A 155 7.85 7.70 9.84
N GLU A 156 7.74 7.18 11.05
CA GLU A 156 8.62 7.50 12.17
C GLU A 156 10.08 7.09 11.91
N VAL A 157 10.30 5.93 11.28
CA VAL A 157 11.66 5.51 10.85
C VAL A 157 12.27 6.51 9.89
N GLU A 158 11.53 6.98 8.89
CA GLU A 158 12.04 8.00 7.96
C GLU A 158 12.37 9.32 8.66
N ARG A 159 11.67 9.63 9.75
CA ARG A 159 11.92 10.78 10.62
C ARG A 159 13.01 10.52 11.68
N LYS A 160 13.62 9.34 11.68
CA LYS A 160 14.63 8.88 12.66
C LYS A 160 14.09 8.82 14.10
N MET A 161 12.82 8.69 14.26
CA MET A 161 12.11 8.54 15.55
C MET A 161 12.06 7.04 15.92
N TYR A 162 13.23 6.46 16.25
CA TYR A 162 13.34 5.00 16.37
C TYR A 162 12.57 4.41 17.57
N THR A 163 12.53 5.11 18.70
CA THR A 163 11.79 4.63 19.89
C THR A 163 10.28 4.57 19.66
N PRO A 164 9.61 5.63 19.16
CA PRO A 164 8.21 5.54 18.74
C PRO A 164 7.96 4.46 17.69
N ALA A 165 8.80 4.38 16.66
CA ALA A 165 8.65 3.39 15.60
C ALA A 165 8.70 1.95 16.12
N GLU A 166 9.57 1.66 17.07
CA GLU A 166 9.62 0.33 17.70
C GLU A 166 8.35 0.02 18.50
N TYR A 167 7.85 0.99 19.24
CA TYR A 167 6.57 0.85 19.94
C TYR A 167 5.45 0.51 18.96
N ASP A 168 5.35 1.23 17.86
CA ASP A 168 4.32 1.03 16.86
C ASP A 168 4.42 -0.33 16.17
N PHE A 169 5.62 -0.77 15.79
CA PHE A 169 5.79 -2.13 15.26
C PHE A 169 5.51 -3.20 16.31
N THR A 170 5.76 -2.93 17.59
CA THR A 170 5.38 -3.85 18.67
C THR A 170 3.87 -3.96 18.78
N ARG A 171 3.14 -2.83 18.73
CA ARG A 171 1.67 -2.83 18.71
C ARG A 171 1.12 -3.57 17.47
N ALA A 172 1.72 -3.36 16.30
CA ALA A 172 1.32 -4.09 15.10
C ALA A 172 1.52 -5.62 15.23
N ILE A 173 2.63 -6.06 15.84
CA ILE A 173 2.89 -7.48 16.14
C ILE A 173 1.89 -8.06 17.14
N GLU A 174 1.50 -7.31 18.16
CA GLU A 174 0.50 -7.74 19.14
C GLU A 174 -0.87 -7.93 18.50
N LEU A 175 -1.25 -7.04 17.57
CA LEU A 175 -2.53 -7.08 16.86
C LEU A 175 -2.57 -8.15 15.76
N ASP A 176 -1.45 -8.40 15.09
CA ASP A 176 -1.32 -9.46 14.08
C ASP A 176 0.01 -10.20 14.23
N PRO A 177 0.08 -11.19 15.14
CA PRO A 177 1.31 -11.91 15.44
C PRO A 177 1.85 -12.77 14.30
N LYS A 178 1.01 -13.10 13.31
CA LYS A 178 1.40 -13.97 12.19
C LYS A 178 2.12 -13.22 11.08
N ASN A 179 1.97 -11.91 11.01
CA ASN A 179 2.62 -11.09 9.99
C ASN A 179 4.10 -10.89 10.32
N SER A 180 4.95 -11.56 9.55
CA SER A 180 6.40 -11.49 9.72
C SER A 180 7.00 -10.13 9.36
N ASP A 181 6.33 -9.34 8.51
CA ASP A 181 6.85 -8.04 8.05
C ASP A 181 6.96 -7.04 9.21
N TYR A 182 6.03 -7.10 10.18
CA TYR A 182 6.12 -6.22 11.35
C TYR A 182 7.35 -6.52 12.21
N ARG A 183 7.71 -7.81 12.37
CA ARG A 183 8.95 -8.21 13.07
C ARG A 183 10.19 -7.78 12.30
N LEU A 184 10.19 -7.95 10.97
CA LEU A 184 11.29 -7.53 10.13
C LEU A 184 11.51 -6.01 10.21
N ASN A 185 10.43 -5.24 10.21
CA ASN A 185 10.49 -3.79 10.36
C ASN A 185 10.99 -3.39 11.75
N ARG A 186 10.54 -4.07 12.83
CA ARG A 186 11.06 -3.83 14.18
C ARG A 186 12.53 -4.19 14.30
N ALA A 187 12.96 -5.32 13.73
CA ALA A 187 14.38 -5.69 13.67
C ALA A 187 15.21 -4.60 12.94
N ASN A 188 14.68 -4.05 11.85
CA ASN A 188 15.33 -2.94 11.16
C ASN A 188 15.47 -1.69 12.04
N VAL A 189 14.43 -1.32 12.77
CA VAL A 189 14.47 -0.19 13.72
C VAL A 189 15.54 -0.42 14.79
N ARG A 190 15.59 -1.62 15.36
CA ARG A 190 16.58 -2.01 16.37
C ARG A 190 18.01 -1.94 15.82
N LEU A 191 18.23 -2.37 14.57
CA LEU A 191 19.53 -2.21 13.89
C LEU A 191 19.90 -0.74 13.71
N LEU A 192 18.95 0.11 13.29
CA LEU A 192 19.18 1.55 13.14
C LEU A 192 19.48 2.24 14.47
N ALA A 193 18.93 1.71 15.56
CA ALA A 193 19.21 2.15 16.93
C ALA A 193 20.47 1.49 17.56
N GLY A 194 21.22 0.67 16.81
CA GLY A 194 22.43 -0.03 17.29
C GLY A 194 22.16 -1.27 18.15
N ARG A 195 20.91 -1.68 18.33
CA ARG A 195 20.50 -2.79 19.20
C ARG A 195 20.49 -4.13 18.45
N LYS A 196 21.69 -4.56 18.04
CA LYS A 196 21.89 -5.74 17.19
C LYS A 196 21.39 -7.06 17.80
N LYS A 197 21.53 -7.25 19.13
CA LYS A 197 21.06 -8.44 19.81
C LYS A 197 19.55 -8.59 19.73
N GLU A 198 18.82 -7.53 20.07
CA GLU A 198 17.36 -7.50 20.02
C GLU A 198 16.81 -7.64 18.59
N ALA A 199 17.50 -7.05 17.60
CA ALA A 199 17.16 -7.26 16.19
C ALA A 199 17.28 -8.73 15.79
N ARG A 200 18.33 -9.43 16.27
CA ARG A 200 18.52 -10.85 16.03
C ARG A 200 17.41 -11.69 16.66
N GLU A 201 16.96 -11.36 17.85
CA GLU A 201 15.83 -12.04 18.52
C GLU A 201 14.55 -11.97 17.66
N ASP A 202 14.26 -10.83 17.02
CA ASP A 202 13.13 -10.73 16.07
C ASP A 202 13.30 -11.65 14.86
N LEU A 203 14.51 -11.73 14.30
CA LEU A 203 14.80 -12.65 13.17
C LEU A 203 14.69 -14.12 13.57
N ASP A 204 15.17 -14.48 14.76
CA ASP A 204 15.05 -15.84 15.29
C ASP A 204 13.59 -16.22 15.55
N ALA A 205 12.76 -15.28 16.04
CA ALA A 205 11.33 -15.45 16.18
C ALA A 205 10.65 -15.67 14.81
N MET A 206 11.03 -14.93 13.75
CA MET A 206 10.50 -15.15 12.40
C MET A 206 10.80 -16.57 11.89
N VAL A 207 12.02 -17.08 12.14
CA VAL A 207 12.37 -18.47 11.79
C VAL A 207 11.47 -19.45 12.56
N GLY A 208 11.20 -19.20 13.83
CA GLY A 208 10.28 -19.99 14.66
C GLY A 208 8.84 -20.01 14.11
N PHE A 209 8.41 -18.97 13.40
CA PHE A 209 7.13 -18.90 12.70
C PHE A 209 7.16 -19.47 11.26
N GLY A 210 8.26 -20.14 10.88
CA GLY A 210 8.37 -20.84 9.60
C GLY A 210 8.98 -20.02 8.45
N VAL A 211 9.50 -18.81 8.70
CA VAL A 211 10.22 -18.05 7.66
C VAL A 211 11.58 -18.74 7.42
N PRO A 212 11.89 -19.16 6.19
CA PRO A 212 13.17 -19.80 5.90
C PRO A 212 14.35 -18.90 6.28
N ARG A 213 15.29 -19.43 7.05
CA ARG A 213 16.47 -18.67 7.48
C ARG A 213 17.29 -18.12 6.30
N ALA A 214 17.25 -18.81 5.17
CA ALA A 214 17.88 -18.38 3.93
C ALA A 214 17.40 -17.00 3.48
N ASN A 215 16.13 -16.68 3.68
CA ASN A 215 15.54 -15.39 3.31
C ASN A 215 16.01 -14.24 4.23
N LEU A 216 16.59 -14.57 5.38
CA LEU A 216 17.00 -13.61 6.41
C LEU A 216 18.53 -13.46 6.52
N ILE A 217 19.32 -14.11 5.66
CA ILE A 217 20.79 -14.13 5.74
C ILE A 217 21.38 -12.71 5.77
N GLU A 218 20.91 -11.82 4.91
CA GLU A 218 21.43 -10.45 4.85
C GLU A 218 21.11 -9.65 6.12
N TRP A 219 20.00 -9.93 6.76
CA TRP A 219 19.62 -9.32 8.03
C TRP A 219 20.49 -9.85 9.17
N TYR A 220 20.73 -11.17 9.23
CA TYR A 220 21.64 -11.75 10.22
C TYR A 220 23.08 -11.23 10.10
N LYS A 221 23.56 -10.93 8.88
CA LYS A 221 24.87 -10.30 8.68
C LYS A 221 24.94 -8.92 9.35
N LYS A 222 23.87 -8.12 9.28
CA LYS A 222 23.80 -6.80 9.94
C LYS A 222 23.78 -6.89 11.47
N CYS A 223 23.39 -8.04 12.03
CA CYS A 223 23.39 -8.30 13.47
C CYS A 223 24.75 -8.75 14.03
N ARG A 224 25.77 -8.88 13.19
CA ARG A 224 27.17 -9.17 13.61
C ARG A 224 27.88 -7.85 13.93
#